data_ecdf9cbc93e62b562d498b26741f5a38
#
_entry.id   ecdf9cbc93e62b562d498b26741f5a38
#
_cell.length_a   1.000
_cell.length_b   1.000
_cell.length_c   1.000
_cell.angle_alpha   90.00
_cell.angle_beta   90.00
_cell.angle_gamma   90.00
#
_symmetry.space_group_name_H-M   'P 1'
#
loop_
_entity.id
_entity.type
_entity.pdbx_description
1 polymer ?
#
loop_
_entity_poly.entity_id
_entity_poly.type
_entity_poly.pdbx_seq_one_letter_code
_entity_poly.pdbx_strand_id
1 'polypeptide(L)'
;HQLGIAVDFGSVTDEYADTLGGKWLSNNAAKYGWSLSFPNGYEDVTGFRYECWHYRFIGVKACELQQKYFNNIQQFMIEFIDAWKNA
;
A
#
# COMPACT_ATOMS: atom_id res chain seq x y z
N HIS A 1 -14.14 6.85 -4.95
CA HIS A 1 -14.40 5.67 -4.27
C HIS A 1 -13.20 5.08 -3.57
N GLN A 2 -13.40 4.77 -2.31
CA GLN A 2 -12.33 4.27 -1.47
C GLN A 2 -12.25 2.76 -1.50
N LEU A 3 -11.03 2.24 -1.63
CA LEU A 3 -10.76 0.83 -1.52
C LEU A 3 -10.33 0.57 -0.07
N GLY A 4 -11.24 0.07 0.75
CA GLY A 4 -10.97 -0.25 2.13
C GLY A 4 -10.76 0.97 3.03
N ILE A 5 -10.09 0.77 4.14
CA ILE A 5 -9.81 1.78 5.17
C ILE A 5 -8.32 2.08 5.20
N ALA A 6 -7.96 3.36 5.21
CA ALA A 6 -6.56 3.78 5.29
C ALA A 6 -6.23 4.23 6.72
N VAL A 7 -5.07 3.81 7.22
CA VAL A 7 -4.59 4.21 8.55
C VAL A 7 -3.09 4.48 8.49
N ASP A 8 -2.63 5.29 9.44
CA ASP A 8 -1.20 5.53 9.67
C ASP A 8 -0.75 4.69 10.85
N PHE A 9 0.28 3.88 10.64
CA PHE A 9 0.83 3.02 11.69
C PHE A 9 2.08 3.65 12.30
N GLY A 10 2.23 3.48 13.60
CA GLY A 10 3.42 3.93 14.30
C GLY A 10 3.59 5.45 14.25
N SER A 11 4.80 5.89 13.93
CA SER A 11 5.13 7.32 13.84
C SER A 11 5.01 7.80 12.41
N VAL A 12 4.46 9.00 12.22
CA VAL A 12 4.35 9.64 10.90
C VAL A 12 5.69 10.32 10.61
N THR A 13 6.74 9.52 10.50
CA THR A 13 8.11 9.98 10.22
C THR A 13 8.84 8.96 9.38
N ASP A 14 9.84 9.42 8.62
CA ASP A 14 10.63 8.53 7.77
C ASP A 14 11.43 7.52 8.60
N GLU A 15 11.81 7.88 9.81
CA GLU A 15 12.57 7.01 10.70
C GLU A 15 11.81 5.76 11.12
N TYR A 16 10.48 5.79 11.03
CA TYR A 16 9.67 4.62 11.40
C TYR A 16 10.06 3.38 10.59
N ALA A 17 10.46 3.55 9.33
CA ALA A 17 10.86 2.43 8.48
C ALA A 17 12.07 1.67 9.04
N ASP A 18 12.91 2.34 9.82
CA ASP A 18 14.13 1.76 10.39
C ASP A 18 13.92 1.14 11.76
N THR A 19 12.72 1.30 12.36
CA THR A 19 12.40 0.69 13.65
C THR A 19 12.05 -0.78 13.46
N LEU A 20 12.11 -1.54 14.56
CA LEU A 20 11.70 -2.95 14.53
C LEU A 20 10.24 -3.08 14.11
N GLY A 21 9.37 -2.21 14.64
CA GLY A 21 7.95 -2.22 14.30
C GLY A 21 7.72 -1.92 12.82
N GLY A 22 8.40 -0.91 12.29
CA GLY A 22 8.29 -0.54 10.87
C GLY A 22 8.77 -1.64 9.94
N LYS A 23 9.89 -2.27 10.28
CA LYS A 23 10.42 -3.39 9.49
C LYS A 23 9.49 -4.59 9.53
N TRP A 24 8.96 -4.91 10.71
CA TRP A 24 7.98 -6.00 10.83
C TRP A 24 6.75 -5.70 9.97
N LEU A 25 6.25 -4.49 10.04
CA LEU A 25 5.05 -4.07 9.30
C LEU A 25 5.27 -4.21 7.80
N SER A 26 6.38 -3.68 7.28
CA SER A 26 6.65 -3.74 5.84
C SER A 26 6.79 -5.17 5.32
N ASN A 27 7.27 -6.09 6.17
CA ASN A 27 7.47 -7.49 5.78
C ASN A 27 6.22 -8.34 5.98
N ASN A 28 5.27 -7.91 6.79
CA ASN A 28 4.14 -8.75 7.19
C ASN A 28 2.76 -8.17 6.91
N ALA A 29 2.66 -6.88 6.62
CA ALA A 29 1.36 -6.21 6.49
C ALA A 29 0.44 -6.90 5.48
N ALA A 30 0.97 -7.31 4.33
CA ALA A 30 0.18 -7.94 3.28
C ALA A 30 -0.45 -9.26 3.74
N LYS A 31 0.20 -9.98 4.65
CA LYS A 31 -0.33 -11.24 5.19
C LYS A 31 -1.63 -11.04 5.94
N TYR A 32 -1.85 -9.82 6.42
CA TYR A 32 -3.04 -9.45 7.19
C TYR A 32 -3.97 -8.52 6.41
N GLY A 33 -3.70 -8.34 5.12
CA GLY A 33 -4.58 -7.56 4.25
C GLY A 33 -4.26 -6.08 4.14
N TRP A 34 -3.12 -5.64 4.65
CA TRP A 34 -2.71 -4.24 4.61
C TRP A 34 -1.71 -3.98 3.50
N SER A 35 -1.93 -2.92 2.73
CA SER A 35 -1.12 -2.58 1.58
C SER A 35 -0.53 -1.17 1.74
N LEU A 36 0.77 -1.04 1.48
CA LEU A 36 1.47 0.24 1.51
C LEU A 36 0.95 1.12 0.37
N SER A 37 0.46 2.32 0.70
CA SER A 37 -0.17 3.19 -0.29
C SER A 37 0.83 3.99 -1.13
N PHE A 38 1.94 4.42 -0.53
CA PHE A 38 2.89 5.34 -1.18
C PHE A 38 4.30 4.78 -1.10
N PRO A 39 4.62 3.79 -1.94
CA PRO A 39 5.93 3.13 -1.89
C PRO A 39 7.06 4.01 -2.41
N ASN A 40 8.28 3.69 -1.99
CA ASN A 40 9.47 4.39 -2.42
C ASN A 40 9.72 4.14 -3.92
N GLY A 41 10.07 5.20 -4.64
CA GLY A 41 10.41 5.10 -6.05
C GLY A 41 9.22 5.19 -7.00
N TYR A 42 8.01 5.42 -6.49
CA TYR A 42 6.79 5.48 -7.30
C TYR A 42 6.04 6.80 -7.12
N GLU A 43 6.76 7.85 -6.80
CA GLU A 43 6.17 9.17 -6.57
C GLU A 43 5.43 9.70 -7.81
N ASP A 44 5.95 9.40 -8.99
CA ASP A 44 5.31 9.81 -10.24
C ASP A 44 3.98 9.10 -10.48
N VAL A 45 3.84 7.89 -9.92
CA VAL A 45 2.64 7.08 -10.10
C VAL A 45 1.57 7.48 -9.07
N THR A 46 1.98 7.64 -7.80
CA THR A 46 1.03 7.91 -6.72
C THR A 46 0.70 9.38 -6.56
N GLY A 47 1.58 10.27 -7.00
CA GLY A 47 1.46 11.70 -6.75
C GLY A 47 1.93 12.12 -5.36
N PHE A 48 2.47 11.19 -4.56
CA PHE A 48 2.92 11.44 -3.20
C PHE A 48 4.31 10.86 -2.99
N ARG A 49 5.07 11.51 -2.09
CA ARG A 49 6.36 10.96 -1.68
C ARG A 49 6.15 9.65 -0.90
N TYR A 50 7.24 8.89 -0.76
CA TYR A 50 7.22 7.66 0.04
C TYR A 50 6.77 7.95 1.48
N GLU A 51 5.79 7.16 1.96
CA GLU A 51 5.31 7.23 3.34
C GLU A 51 5.29 5.81 3.90
N CYS A 52 6.24 5.51 4.78
CA CYS A 52 6.40 4.16 5.32
C CYS A 52 5.31 3.79 6.34
N TRP A 53 4.48 4.73 6.73
CA TRP A 53 3.46 4.54 7.77
C TRP A 53 2.03 4.40 7.23
N HIS A 54 1.78 4.80 5.99
CA HIS A 54 0.41 4.87 5.45
C HIS A 54 0.05 3.58 4.73
N TYR A 55 -0.88 2.84 5.31
CA TYR A 55 -1.36 1.57 4.76
C TYR A 55 -2.86 1.62 4.57
N ARG A 56 -3.34 0.87 3.59
CA ARG A 56 -4.76 0.72 3.32
C ARG A 56 -5.14 -0.74 3.49
N PHE A 57 -6.23 -1.00 4.20
CA PHE A 57 -6.73 -2.36 4.31
C PHE A 57 -7.51 -2.71 3.04
N ILE A 58 -7.03 -3.69 2.31
CA ILE A 58 -7.67 -4.16 1.08
C ILE A 58 -8.03 -5.64 1.15
N GLY A 59 -7.62 -6.31 2.21
CA GLY A 59 -7.85 -7.73 2.40
C GLY A 59 -6.70 -8.59 1.88
N VAL A 60 -6.59 -9.79 2.41
CA VAL A 60 -5.49 -10.70 2.08
C VAL A 60 -5.50 -11.07 0.60
N LYS A 61 -6.69 -11.36 0.06
CA LYS A 61 -6.83 -11.77 -1.34
C LYS A 61 -6.38 -10.67 -2.30
N ALA A 62 -6.79 -9.43 -2.03
CA ALA A 62 -6.39 -8.30 -2.86
C ALA A 62 -4.88 -8.05 -2.77
N CYS A 63 -4.29 -8.22 -1.58
CA CYS A 63 -2.84 -8.10 -1.43
C CYS A 63 -2.11 -9.14 -2.27
N GLU A 64 -2.60 -10.37 -2.31
CA GLU A 64 -2.02 -11.43 -3.13
C GLU A 64 -2.07 -11.09 -4.62
N LEU A 65 -3.23 -10.60 -5.08
CA LEU A 65 -3.40 -10.20 -6.47
C LEU A 65 -2.50 -9.03 -6.83
N GLN A 66 -2.36 -8.07 -5.92
CA GLN A 66 -1.49 -6.91 -6.11
C GLN A 66 -0.04 -7.33 -6.30
N GLN A 67 0.44 -8.27 -5.49
CA GLN A 67 1.80 -8.79 -5.62
C GLN A 67 2.00 -9.52 -6.94
N LYS A 68 1.01 -10.28 -7.36
CA LYS A 68 1.12 -11.13 -8.53
C LYS A 68 1.00 -10.37 -9.85
N TYR A 69 0.10 -9.38 -9.93
CA TYR A 69 -0.25 -8.75 -11.20
C TYR A 69 0.08 -7.26 -11.29
N PHE A 70 0.36 -6.61 -10.18
CA PHE A 70 0.51 -5.14 -10.15
C PHE A 70 1.85 -4.71 -9.56
N ASN A 71 2.84 -5.60 -9.60
CA ASN A 71 4.19 -5.34 -9.08
C ASN A 71 4.15 -4.86 -7.62
N ASN A 72 3.15 -5.30 -6.87
CA ASN A 72 2.89 -4.91 -5.48
C ASN A 72 2.69 -3.40 -5.31
N ILE A 73 2.20 -2.72 -6.35
CA ILE A 73 1.93 -1.28 -6.32
C ILE A 73 0.42 -1.05 -6.27
N GLN A 74 -0.05 -0.54 -5.14
CA GLN A 74 -1.48 -0.34 -4.89
C GLN A 74 -2.12 0.57 -5.94
N GLN A 75 -1.43 1.63 -6.36
CA GLN A 75 -1.97 2.58 -7.32
C GLN A 75 -2.26 1.90 -8.67
N PHE A 76 -1.41 0.97 -9.11
CA PHE A 76 -1.66 0.24 -10.35
C PHE A 76 -2.94 -0.58 -10.26
N MET A 77 -3.17 -1.23 -9.11
CA MET A 77 -4.38 -2.01 -8.91
C MET A 77 -5.62 -1.13 -8.85
N ILE A 78 -5.53 0.02 -8.19
CA ILE A 78 -6.63 0.98 -8.12
C ILE A 78 -7.00 1.47 -9.51
N GLU A 79 -6.02 1.82 -10.33
CA GLU A 79 -6.25 2.27 -11.70
C GLU A 79 -6.91 1.19 -12.55
N PHE A 80 -6.49 -0.07 -12.37
CA PHE A 80 -7.09 -1.18 -13.07
C PHE A 80 -8.56 -1.34 -12.68
N ILE A 81 -8.87 -1.28 -11.40
CA ILE A 81 -10.24 -1.43 -10.89
C ILE A 81 -11.12 -0.30 -11.42
N ASP A 82 -10.62 0.93 -11.41
CA ASP A 82 -11.36 2.08 -11.92
C ASP A 82 -11.63 1.95 -13.42
N ALA A 83 -10.64 1.50 -14.19
CA ALA A 83 -10.81 1.27 -15.63
C ALA A 83 -11.85 0.18 -15.88
N TRP A 84 -11.81 -0.89 -15.10
CA TRP A 84 -12.77 -1.99 -15.21
C TRP A 84 -14.20 -1.52 -14.93
N LYS A 85 -14.39 -0.73 -13.89
CA LYS A 85 -15.72 -0.23 -13.51
C LYS A 85 -16.30 0.74 -14.53
N ASN A 86 -15.44 1.47 -15.21
CA ASN A 86 -15.84 2.51 -16.16
C ASN A 86 -15.82 2.02 -17.62
N ALA A 87 -15.52 0.75 -17.82
CA ALA A 87 -15.46 0.16 -19.17
C ALA A 87 -16.85 -0.08 -19.75
#